data_2a13baea0d7843019d1b706d60b23d09
#
_entry.id   2a13baea0d7843019d1b706d60b23d09
#
_cell.length_a   1.000
_cell.length_b   1.000
_cell.length_c   1.000
_cell.angle_alpha   90.00
_cell.angle_beta   90.00
_cell.angle_gamma   90.00
#
_symmetry.space_group_name_H-M   'P 1'
#
loop_
_entity.id
_entity.type
_entity.pdbx_description
1 polymer ?
#
loop_
_entity_poly.entity_id
_entity_poly.type
_entity_poly.pdbx_seq_one_letter_code
_entity_poly.pdbx_strand_id
1 'polypeptide(L)'
;MPSNDSSSMLILHDRSSIIVSMNRLDADRRAQIISSLIEGNSLRSTSRMTGVAINTVVKLAIDAGAACSEYQDRVMRNLTSQRIQVDECWAFCYAKAKNVTPEIRAKNPYAGDVWTWAAIDADSKLIPCWTIGPRDGVTARIFVNDLADRLADRVQLTSDGLNVYLAAVERAFRGAVDYAQLVKIYSNPVEGQKRYSPADCIDCEKHVIAGNPDPAHVSTSYIERANLTMRMGMRRFTRLTNAFSKKIENHAAAVALFFMYYNFARVHKTLRCSPAMAAGVDGRLWEIKDIVEMIAAYEKSN
;
A
#
# COMPACT_ATOMS: atom_id res chain seq x y z
N MET A 1 -11.80 17.58 -70.05
CA MET A 1 -10.82 17.74 -68.98
C MET A 1 -11.55 17.76 -67.66
N PRO A 2 -11.39 16.73 -66.80
CA PRO A 2 -11.86 16.79 -65.42
C PRO A 2 -10.65 16.98 -64.52
N SER A 3 -10.67 17.94 -63.66
CA SER A 3 -9.67 18.18 -62.62
C SER A 3 -9.96 17.25 -61.43
N ASN A 4 -9.02 16.41 -61.10
CA ASN A 4 -9.02 15.56 -59.92
C ASN A 4 -8.86 16.42 -58.65
N ASP A 5 -9.80 16.28 -57.76
CA ASP A 5 -9.70 16.80 -56.38
C ASP A 5 -9.47 15.63 -55.44
N SER A 6 -8.18 15.29 -55.26
CA SER A 6 -7.73 14.20 -54.37
C SER A 6 -7.27 14.71 -53.00
N SER A 7 -7.55 15.99 -52.64
CA SER A 7 -6.96 16.64 -51.47
C SER A 7 -7.81 16.59 -50.19
N SER A 8 -9.07 16.14 -50.27
CA SER A 8 -10.00 16.23 -49.12
C SER A 8 -10.04 15.02 -48.20
N MET A 9 -9.44 13.89 -48.62
CA MET A 9 -9.52 12.64 -47.83
C MET A 9 -8.37 12.41 -46.85
N LEU A 10 -7.23 13.10 -47.04
CA LEU A 10 -6.04 12.99 -46.15
C LEU A 10 -6.15 13.85 -44.87
N ILE A 11 -6.95 14.91 -44.88
CA ILE A 11 -7.09 15.84 -43.74
C ILE A 11 -8.00 15.29 -42.65
N LEU A 12 -8.93 14.39 -42.97
CA LEU A 12 -9.85 13.81 -41.99
C LEU A 12 -9.22 12.69 -41.15
N HIS A 13 -8.19 11.99 -41.67
CA HIS A 13 -7.51 10.93 -40.92
C HIS A 13 -6.52 11.51 -39.89
N ASP A 14 -5.93 12.66 -40.19
CA ASP A 14 -4.98 13.34 -39.31
C ASP A 14 -5.65 14.06 -38.12
N ARG A 15 -6.87 14.61 -38.35
CA ARG A 15 -7.63 15.26 -37.29
C ARG A 15 -8.18 14.30 -36.23
N SER A 16 -8.53 13.07 -36.59
CA SER A 16 -9.02 12.07 -35.64
C SER A 16 -7.90 11.54 -34.74
N SER A 17 -6.69 11.35 -35.25
CA SER A 17 -5.53 10.96 -34.45
C SER A 17 -5.04 12.08 -33.52
N ILE A 18 -5.12 13.33 -33.92
CA ILE A 18 -4.80 14.50 -33.11
C ILE A 18 -5.82 14.69 -31.98
N ILE A 19 -7.12 14.50 -32.25
CA ILE A 19 -8.17 14.63 -31.23
C ILE A 19 -8.09 13.53 -30.17
N VAL A 20 -7.74 12.30 -30.53
CA VAL A 20 -7.54 11.19 -29.58
C VAL A 20 -6.30 11.41 -28.72
N SER A 21 -5.23 12.04 -29.24
CA SER A 21 -4.03 12.36 -28.47
C SER A 21 -4.21 13.60 -27.56
N MET A 22 -5.04 14.56 -27.92
CA MET A 22 -5.29 15.79 -27.15
C MET A 22 -6.07 15.57 -25.86
N ASN A 23 -6.80 14.46 -25.71
CA ASN A 23 -7.59 14.16 -24.51
C ASN A 23 -6.85 13.29 -23.48
N ARG A 24 -5.63 12.83 -23.77
CA ARG A 24 -4.82 12.03 -22.86
C ARG A 24 -3.78 12.92 -22.18
N LEU A 25 -3.67 12.82 -20.85
CA LEU A 25 -2.60 13.47 -20.11
C LEU A 25 -1.24 12.99 -20.61
N ASP A 26 -0.34 13.92 -20.89
CA ASP A 26 1.07 13.63 -21.19
C ASP A 26 1.80 13.05 -19.96
N ALA A 27 3.00 12.53 -20.17
CA ALA A 27 3.79 11.88 -19.13
C ALA A 27 4.16 12.86 -18.00
N ASP A 28 4.49 14.11 -18.32
CA ASP A 28 4.88 15.10 -17.31
C ASP A 28 3.69 15.52 -16.44
N ARG A 29 2.50 15.68 -17.00
CA ARG A 29 1.27 15.94 -16.24
C ARG A 29 0.89 14.75 -15.36
N ARG A 30 1.05 13.52 -15.86
CA ARG A 30 0.88 12.30 -15.06
C ARG A 30 1.87 12.26 -13.90
N ALA A 31 3.16 12.54 -14.14
CA ALA A 31 4.19 12.59 -13.12
C ALA A 31 3.88 13.64 -12.04
N GLN A 32 3.42 14.84 -12.41
CA GLN A 32 3.01 15.88 -11.47
C GLN A 32 1.87 15.40 -10.56
N ILE A 33 0.85 14.74 -11.12
CA ILE A 33 -0.28 14.22 -10.36
C ILE A 33 0.18 13.11 -9.42
N ILE A 34 0.95 12.13 -9.91
CA ILE A 34 1.47 11.02 -9.10
C ILE A 34 2.36 11.56 -7.98
N SER A 35 3.31 12.46 -8.27
CA SER A 35 4.15 13.12 -7.26
C SER A 35 3.32 13.80 -6.17
N SER A 36 2.29 14.55 -6.58
CA SER A 36 1.41 15.21 -5.63
C SER A 36 0.67 14.22 -4.72
N LEU A 37 0.22 13.09 -5.24
CA LEU A 37 -0.51 12.07 -4.48
C LEU A 37 0.39 11.31 -3.48
N ILE A 38 1.60 10.95 -3.88
CA ILE A 38 2.56 10.25 -3.00
C ILE A 38 3.11 11.15 -1.89
N GLU A 39 3.16 12.47 -2.11
CA GLU A 39 3.49 13.47 -1.08
C GLU A 39 2.31 13.78 -0.15
N GLY A 40 1.26 12.98 -0.17
CA GLY A 40 0.14 13.07 0.76
C GLY A 40 -0.89 14.16 0.44
N ASN A 41 -0.85 14.77 -0.74
CA ASN A 41 -1.87 15.73 -1.14
C ASN A 41 -3.21 15.04 -1.38
N SER A 42 -4.29 15.75 -1.04
CA SER A 42 -5.63 15.24 -1.33
C SER A 42 -5.93 15.29 -2.84
N LEU A 43 -6.80 14.42 -3.34
CA LEU A 43 -7.26 14.45 -4.73
C LEU A 43 -7.74 15.85 -5.18
N ARG A 44 -8.47 16.56 -4.30
CA ARG A 44 -8.93 17.93 -4.56
C ARG A 44 -7.80 18.96 -4.59
N SER A 45 -6.80 18.81 -3.70
CA SER A 45 -5.61 19.65 -3.70
C SER A 45 -4.81 19.42 -4.98
N THR A 46 -4.55 18.16 -5.33
CA THR A 46 -3.87 17.78 -6.57
C THR A 46 -4.56 18.36 -7.81
N SER A 47 -5.90 18.24 -7.90
CA SER A 47 -6.69 18.82 -8.98
C SER A 47 -6.48 20.36 -9.09
N ARG A 48 -6.51 21.09 -7.96
CA ARG A 48 -6.27 22.54 -7.98
C ARG A 48 -4.84 22.91 -8.36
N MET A 49 -3.85 22.17 -7.85
CA MET A 49 -2.43 22.45 -8.10
C MET A 49 -2.01 22.16 -9.53
N THR A 50 -2.57 21.10 -10.14
CA THR A 50 -2.25 20.69 -11.51
C THR A 50 -3.16 21.30 -12.57
N GLY A 51 -4.28 21.91 -12.18
CA GLY A 51 -5.31 22.38 -13.12
C GLY A 51 -6.09 21.25 -13.82
N VAL A 52 -5.88 19.99 -13.42
CA VAL A 52 -6.53 18.82 -14.03
C VAL A 52 -7.84 18.53 -13.33
N ALA A 53 -8.90 18.21 -14.11
CA ALA A 53 -10.21 17.89 -13.56
C ALA A 53 -10.14 16.74 -12.52
N ILE A 54 -10.90 16.90 -11.43
CA ILE A 54 -10.89 15.95 -10.30
C ILE A 54 -11.15 14.50 -10.73
N ASN A 55 -12.08 14.29 -11.66
CA ASN A 55 -12.39 12.94 -12.15
C ASN A 55 -11.24 12.29 -12.90
N THR A 56 -10.44 13.09 -13.64
CA THR A 56 -9.23 12.63 -14.32
C THR A 56 -8.14 12.26 -13.31
N VAL A 57 -7.96 13.07 -12.24
CA VAL A 57 -7.04 12.75 -11.14
C VAL A 57 -7.45 11.46 -10.43
N VAL A 58 -8.75 11.27 -10.17
CA VAL A 58 -9.28 10.05 -9.54
C VAL A 58 -9.05 8.84 -10.43
N LYS A 59 -9.36 8.94 -11.75
CA LYS A 59 -9.13 7.85 -12.69
C LYS A 59 -7.67 7.46 -12.74
N LEU A 60 -6.75 8.42 -12.92
CA LEU A 60 -5.32 8.15 -12.94
C LEU A 60 -4.84 7.49 -11.64
N ALA A 61 -5.35 7.91 -10.48
CA ALA A 61 -4.98 7.31 -9.19
C ALA A 61 -5.43 5.83 -9.08
N ILE A 62 -6.57 5.48 -9.66
CA ILE A 62 -7.09 4.09 -9.69
C ILE A 62 -6.26 3.26 -10.66
N ASP A 63 -6.05 3.74 -11.87
CA ASP A 63 -5.25 3.05 -12.91
C ASP A 63 -3.81 2.84 -12.42
N ALA A 64 -3.21 3.86 -11.80
CA ALA A 64 -1.90 3.77 -11.17
C ALA A 64 -1.86 2.71 -10.06
N GLY A 65 -2.87 2.68 -9.20
CA GLY A 65 -2.96 1.69 -8.13
C GLY A 65 -3.05 0.26 -8.65
N ALA A 66 -3.85 0.02 -9.69
CA ALA A 66 -3.97 -1.29 -10.34
C ALA A 66 -2.63 -1.74 -10.94
N ALA A 67 -1.99 -0.88 -11.73
CA ALA A 67 -0.69 -1.15 -12.34
C ALA A 67 0.41 -1.41 -11.28
N CYS A 68 0.44 -0.60 -10.21
CA CYS A 68 1.38 -0.77 -9.10
C CYS A 68 1.16 -2.08 -8.35
N SER A 69 -0.09 -2.49 -8.14
CA SER A 69 -0.42 -3.75 -7.47
C SER A 69 0.04 -4.95 -8.29
N GLU A 70 -0.28 -4.97 -9.59
CA GLU A 70 0.12 -6.04 -10.50
C GLU A 70 1.65 -6.14 -10.63
N TYR A 71 2.33 -5.00 -10.81
CA TYR A 71 3.78 -5.00 -10.92
C TYR A 71 4.43 -5.57 -9.66
N GLN A 72 4.03 -5.08 -8.48
CA GLN A 72 4.56 -5.55 -7.20
C GLN A 72 4.27 -7.04 -6.98
N ASP A 73 3.07 -7.51 -7.32
CA ASP A 73 2.73 -8.93 -7.21
C ASP A 73 3.64 -9.81 -8.05
N ARG A 74 3.98 -9.36 -9.25
CA ARG A 74 4.85 -10.09 -10.17
C ARG A 74 6.31 -10.14 -9.74
N VAL A 75 6.87 -9.01 -9.25
CA VAL A 75 8.31 -8.90 -8.96
C VAL A 75 8.70 -9.26 -7.54
N MET A 76 7.75 -9.22 -6.59
CA MET A 76 7.99 -9.58 -5.20
C MET A 76 7.84 -11.10 -5.00
N ARG A 77 8.73 -11.89 -5.59
CA ARG A 77 8.74 -13.36 -5.52
C ARG A 77 10.13 -13.88 -5.25
N ASN A 78 10.24 -15.05 -4.63
CA ASN A 78 11.50 -15.70 -4.28
C ASN A 78 12.44 -14.80 -3.45
N LEU A 79 11.87 -14.09 -2.48
CA LEU A 79 12.58 -13.15 -1.64
C LEU A 79 13.43 -13.90 -0.59
N THR A 80 14.71 -13.59 -0.51
CA THR A 80 15.67 -14.18 0.44
C THR A 80 15.71 -13.39 1.75
N SER A 81 14.55 -13.06 2.29
CA SER A 81 14.42 -12.35 3.57
C SER A 81 14.74 -13.25 4.75
N GLN A 82 15.43 -12.72 5.76
CA GLN A 82 15.72 -13.46 6.99
C GLN A 82 14.73 -13.16 8.11
N ARG A 83 14.28 -11.92 8.22
CA ARG A 83 13.47 -11.43 9.34
C ARG A 83 12.29 -10.60 8.83
N ILE A 84 11.11 -11.08 9.07
CA ILE A 84 9.86 -10.42 8.69
C ILE A 84 9.09 -9.96 9.93
N GLN A 85 8.57 -8.76 9.89
CA GLN A 85 7.63 -8.24 10.88
C GLN A 85 6.29 -7.95 10.22
N VAL A 86 5.20 -8.25 10.91
CA VAL A 86 3.83 -8.03 10.42
C VAL A 86 2.99 -7.26 11.43
N ASP A 87 2.11 -6.39 10.95
CA ASP A 87 1.20 -5.58 11.76
C ASP A 87 0.05 -5.02 10.90
N GLU A 88 -1.00 -4.48 11.51
CA GLU A 88 -2.13 -3.88 10.84
C GLU A 88 -2.25 -2.37 11.12
N CYS A 89 -2.53 -1.62 10.08
CA CYS A 89 -2.83 -0.19 10.17
C CYS A 89 -4.32 0.07 9.97
N TRP A 90 -4.99 0.61 11.01
CA TRP A 90 -6.42 0.95 10.95
C TRP A 90 -6.71 2.18 10.11
N ALA A 91 -7.76 2.09 9.32
CA ALA A 91 -8.43 3.18 8.62
C ALA A 91 -9.95 2.94 8.61
N PHE A 92 -10.70 3.72 7.84
CA PHE A 92 -12.11 3.44 7.57
C PHE A 92 -12.50 3.94 6.16
N CYS A 93 -13.49 3.28 5.59
CA CYS A 93 -14.11 3.68 4.34
C CYS A 93 -15.53 4.16 4.58
N TYR A 94 -15.92 5.25 3.94
CA TYR A 94 -17.22 5.91 3.98
C TYR A 94 -17.61 6.44 5.35
N ALA A 95 -17.71 5.58 6.37
CA ALA A 95 -18.00 5.95 7.76
C ALA A 95 -17.25 4.99 8.70
N LYS A 96 -16.97 5.42 9.94
CA LYS A 96 -16.45 4.51 10.99
C LYS A 96 -17.50 3.46 11.30
N ALA A 97 -17.09 2.24 11.68
CA ALA A 97 -17.98 1.11 11.93
C ALA A 97 -19.16 1.45 12.83
N LYS A 98 -18.91 2.20 13.91
CA LYS A 98 -19.96 2.64 14.87
C LYS A 98 -21.03 3.57 14.27
N ASN A 99 -20.78 4.15 13.11
CA ASN A 99 -21.69 5.09 12.41
C ASN A 99 -22.31 4.48 11.14
N VAL A 100 -22.06 3.19 10.88
CA VAL A 100 -22.62 2.49 9.71
C VAL A 100 -24.01 1.96 10.07
N THR A 101 -25.04 2.58 9.45
CA THR A 101 -26.43 2.10 9.56
C THR A 101 -26.72 1.00 8.53
N PRO A 102 -27.83 0.24 8.67
CA PRO A 102 -28.25 -0.75 7.66
C PRO A 102 -28.40 -0.14 6.26
N GLU A 103 -28.91 1.09 6.13
CA GLU A 103 -29.09 1.79 4.86
C GLU A 103 -27.74 2.16 4.22
N ILE A 104 -26.76 2.55 5.06
CA ILE A 104 -25.38 2.81 4.59
C ILE A 104 -24.77 1.51 4.10
N ARG A 105 -24.93 0.41 4.87
CA ARG A 105 -24.39 -0.91 4.51
C ARG A 105 -24.97 -1.44 3.21
N ALA A 106 -26.28 -1.25 2.98
CA ALA A 106 -26.94 -1.66 1.74
C ALA A 106 -26.39 -0.93 0.50
N LYS A 107 -26.05 0.36 0.65
CA LYS A 107 -25.49 1.18 -0.45
C LYS A 107 -23.98 1.03 -0.60
N ASN A 108 -23.28 0.74 0.48
CA ASN A 108 -21.81 0.64 0.54
C ASN A 108 -21.42 -0.58 1.40
N PRO A 109 -21.37 -1.78 0.83
CA PRO A 109 -21.09 -3.02 1.57
C PRO A 109 -19.76 -2.99 2.35
N TYR A 110 -18.79 -2.24 1.86
CA TYR A 110 -17.47 -2.07 2.47
C TYR A 110 -17.34 -0.83 3.37
N ALA A 111 -18.47 -0.17 3.73
CA ALA A 111 -18.44 0.92 4.69
C ALA A 111 -18.10 0.41 6.09
N GLY A 112 -17.22 1.10 6.79
CA GLY A 112 -16.79 0.73 8.13
C GLY A 112 -15.29 0.75 8.30
N ASP A 113 -14.84 0.13 9.37
CA ASP A 113 -13.42 0.00 9.69
C ASP A 113 -12.73 -0.93 8.70
N VAL A 114 -11.53 -0.52 8.29
CA VAL A 114 -10.70 -1.19 7.29
C VAL A 114 -9.28 -1.24 7.82
N TRP A 115 -8.64 -2.38 7.68
CA TRP A 115 -7.27 -2.59 8.12
C TRP A 115 -6.37 -2.87 6.93
N THR A 116 -5.22 -2.21 6.89
CA THR A 116 -4.14 -2.54 5.97
C THR A 116 -3.16 -3.42 6.71
N TRP A 117 -3.13 -4.69 6.36
CA TRP A 117 -2.17 -5.69 6.82
C TRP A 117 -0.92 -5.54 5.99
N ALA A 118 0.23 -5.45 6.61
CA ALA A 118 1.49 -5.29 5.90
C ALA A 118 2.60 -6.13 6.54
N ALA A 119 3.50 -6.63 5.71
CA ALA A 119 4.75 -7.24 6.12
C ALA A 119 5.91 -6.31 5.78
N ILE A 120 6.97 -6.34 6.59
CA ILE A 120 8.22 -5.67 6.29
C ILE A 120 9.39 -6.61 6.53
N ASP A 121 10.32 -6.66 5.59
CA ASP A 121 11.64 -7.22 5.82
C ASP A 121 12.43 -6.27 6.74
N ALA A 122 12.84 -6.79 7.90
CA ALA A 122 13.52 -6.00 8.92
C ALA A 122 14.91 -5.51 8.47
N ASP A 123 15.53 -6.17 7.50
CA ASP A 123 16.86 -5.83 7.00
C ASP A 123 16.80 -4.84 5.85
N SER A 124 16.14 -5.20 4.76
CA SER A 124 16.01 -4.37 3.56
C SER A 124 14.94 -3.26 3.66
N LYS A 125 14.05 -3.33 4.67
CA LYS A 125 12.86 -2.48 4.83
C LYS A 125 11.83 -2.62 3.68
N LEU A 126 11.99 -3.63 2.84
CA LEU A 126 11.03 -3.95 1.79
C LEU A 126 9.67 -4.29 2.39
N ILE A 127 8.59 -3.80 1.78
CA ILE A 127 7.21 -4.26 2.02
C ILE A 127 6.88 -5.30 0.94
N PRO A 128 7.05 -6.61 1.21
CA PRO A 128 6.88 -7.66 0.20
C PRO A 128 5.44 -7.85 -0.21
N CYS A 129 4.51 -7.70 0.73
CA CYS A 129 3.07 -7.81 0.47
C CYS A 129 2.24 -6.98 1.46
N TRP A 130 0.99 -6.78 1.08
CA TRP A 130 -0.03 -6.11 1.89
C TRP A 130 -1.42 -6.57 1.46
N THR A 131 -2.37 -6.52 2.39
CA THR A 131 -3.78 -6.87 2.13
C THR A 131 -4.69 -5.88 2.83
N ILE A 132 -5.84 -5.57 2.24
CA ILE A 132 -6.86 -4.70 2.82
C ILE A 132 -8.09 -5.53 3.15
N GLY A 133 -8.54 -5.46 4.39
CA GLY A 133 -9.72 -6.20 4.84
C GLY A 133 -10.09 -5.95 6.29
N PRO A 134 -11.06 -6.71 6.81
CA PRO A 134 -11.38 -6.75 8.24
C PRO A 134 -10.19 -7.24 9.10
N ARG A 135 -10.25 -7.01 10.39
CA ARG A 135 -9.29 -7.57 11.35
C ARG A 135 -9.81 -8.94 11.85
N ASP A 136 -9.76 -9.92 10.96
CA ASP A 136 -10.28 -11.27 11.21
C ASP A 136 -9.36 -12.38 10.68
N GLY A 137 -9.70 -13.63 11.04
CA GLY A 137 -8.91 -14.80 10.64
C GLY A 137 -8.95 -15.11 9.13
N VAL A 138 -9.95 -14.63 8.39
CA VAL A 138 -10.02 -14.82 6.93
C VAL A 138 -8.99 -13.94 6.26
N THR A 139 -8.95 -12.65 6.60
CA THR A 139 -7.98 -11.70 6.06
C THR A 139 -6.56 -12.06 6.49
N ALA A 140 -6.35 -12.45 7.76
CA ALA A 140 -5.06 -12.93 8.25
C ALA A 140 -4.53 -14.10 7.40
N ARG A 141 -5.40 -15.09 7.11
CA ARG A 141 -5.02 -16.24 6.29
C ARG A 141 -4.65 -15.85 4.85
N ILE A 142 -5.42 -14.98 4.22
CA ILE A 142 -5.12 -14.48 2.87
C ILE A 142 -3.75 -13.79 2.86
N PHE A 143 -3.54 -12.90 3.82
CA PHE A 143 -2.31 -12.11 3.94
C PHE A 143 -1.08 -12.99 4.21
N VAL A 144 -1.17 -13.91 5.17
CA VAL A 144 -0.02 -14.75 5.56
C VAL A 144 0.30 -15.80 4.50
N ASN A 145 -0.71 -16.34 3.78
CA ASN A 145 -0.46 -17.20 2.62
C ASN A 145 0.27 -16.45 1.51
N ASP A 146 -0.18 -15.24 1.14
CA ASP A 146 0.50 -14.42 0.14
C ASP A 146 1.94 -14.10 0.56
N LEU A 147 2.17 -13.80 1.84
CA LEU A 147 3.53 -13.61 2.37
C LEU A 147 4.39 -14.86 2.21
N ALA A 148 3.88 -16.03 2.61
CA ALA A 148 4.63 -17.28 2.52
C ALA A 148 4.98 -17.64 1.08
N ASP A 149 4.07 -17.41 0.12
CA ASP A 149 4.26 -17.67 -1.32
C ASP A 149 5.31 -16.75 -1.97
N ARG A 150 5.72 -15.68 -1.29
CA ARG A 150 6.73 -14.72 -1.78
C ARG A 150 8.14 -15.01 -1.27
N LEU A 151 8.27 -15.77 -0.20
CA LEU A 151 9.55 -16.06 0.46
C LEU A 151 10.20 -17.31 -0.11
N ALA A 152 11.52 -17.25 -0.35
CA ALA A 152 12.28 -18.38 -0.86
C ALA A 152 12.70 -19.34 0.25
N ASP A 153 12.99 -18.82 1.45
CA ASP A 153 13.64 -19.54 2.54
C ASP A 153 12.85 -19.43 3.84
N ARG A 154 13.28 -20.24 4.82
CA ARG A 154 12.82 -20.14 6.21
C ARG A 154 13.16 -18.77 6.78
N VAL A 155 12.20 -18.12 7.40
CA VAL A 155 12.34 -16.77 7.99
C VAL A 155 12.02 -16.77 9.48
N GLN A 156 12.56 -15.79 10.19
CA GLN A 156 12.05 -15.42 11.50
C GLN A 156 10.90 -14.41 11.30
N LEU A 157 9.70 -14.79 11.70
CA LEU A 157 8.51 -13.96 11.66
C LEU A 157 8.18 -13.41 13.05
N THR A 158 7.86 -12.12 13.14
CA THR A 158 7.36 -11.51 14.37
C THR A 158 6.05 -10.75 14.10
N SER A 159 5.03 -11.02 14.90
CA SER A 159 3.79 -10.23 14.95
C SER A 159 3.57 -9.62 16.34
N ASP A 160 2.55 -8.77 16.47
CA ASP A 160 1.98 -8.45 17.77
C ASP A 160 1.22 -9.67 18.36
N GLY A 161 0.60 -9.50 19.54
CA GLY A 161 -0.16 -10.54 20.24
C GLY A 161 -1.53 -10.86 19.63
N LEU A 162 -1.83 -10.50 18.39
CA LEU A 162 -3.12 -10.76 17.75
C LEU A 162 -3.30 -12.25 17.45
N ASN A 163 -4.26 -12.90 18.10
CA ASN A 163 -4.48 -14.35 18.06
C ASN A 163 -4.75 -14.93 16.66
N VAL A 164 -5.32 -14.13 15.73
CA VAL A 164 -5.63 -14.63 14.37
C VAL A 164 -4.38 -15.00 13.56
N TYR A 165 -3.21 -14.48 13.93
CA TYR A 165 -1.95 -14.87 13.30
C TYR A 165 -1.55 -16.31 13.61
N LEU A 166 -1.86 -16.85 14.79
CA LEU A 166 -1.45 -18.19 15.22
C LEU A 166 -1.85 -19.24 14.18
N ALA A 167 -3.13 -19.33 13.88
CA ALA A 167 -3.66 -20.30 12.92
C ALA A 167 -3.27 -19.96 11.46
N ALA A 168 -3.12 -18.69 11.11
CA ALA A 168 -2.73 -18.27 9.78
C ALA A 168 -1.28 -18.66 9.47
N VAL A 169 -0.35 -18.41 10.39
CA VAL A 169 1.08 -18.74 10.26
C VAL A 169 1.28 -20.25 10.24
N GLU A 170 0.65 -21.00 11.16
CA GLU A 170 0.75 -22.46 11.21
C GLU A 170 0.35 -23.11 9.86
N ARG A 171 -0.75 -22.65 9.27
CA ARG A 171 -1.26 -23.18 7.99
C ARG A 171 -0.39 -22.81 6.79
N ALA A 172 0.07 -21.56 6.72
CA ALA A 172 0.82 -21.06 5.56
C ALA A 172 2.23 -21.64 5.53
N PHE A 173 2.93 -21.60 6.65
CA PHE A 173 4.34 -22.01 6.74
C PHE A 173 4.54 -23.49 7.08
N ARG A 174 3.55 -24.19 7.63
CA ARG A 174 3.61 -25.64 7.94
C ARG A 174 4.86 -26.04 8.72
N GLY A 175 5.29 -25.20 9.65
CA GLY A 175 6.49 -25.38 10.46
C GLY A 175 7.78 -24.84 9.81
N ALA A 176 7.76 -24.35 8.57
CA ALA A 176 8.94 -23.77 7.92
C ALA A 176 9.17 -22.30 8.29
N VAL A 177 8.98 -21.94 9.56
CA VAL A 177 9.13 -20.59 10.10
C VAL A 177 9.61 -20.62 11.54
N ASP A 178 10.37 -19.61 11.95
CA ASP A 178 10.71 -19.34 13.35
C ASP A 178 9.82 -18.18 13.81
N TYR A 179 8.71 -18.50 14.49
CA TYR A 179 7.66 -17.52 14.76
C TYR A 179 7.59 -17.16 16.25
N ALA A 180 7.60 -15.85 16.51
CA ALA A 180 7.35 -15.29 17.82
C ALA A 180 6.33 -14.17 17.80
N GLN A 181 5.59 -13.99 18.89
CA GLN A 181 4.76 -12.84 19.15
C GLN A 181 5.42 -11.90 20.17
N LEU A 182 5.31 -10.59 19.92
CA LEU A 182 5.70 -9.54 20.86
C LEU A 182 4.44 -8.91 21.46
N VAL A 183 4.14 -9.26 22.72
CA VAL A 183 3.00 -8.72 23.45
C VAL A 183 3.45 -7.51 24.26
N LYS A 184 2.89 -6.33 23.94
CA LYS A 184 3.16 -5.10 24.68
C LYS A 184 2.21 -4.94 25.84
N ILE A 185 2.74 -4.70 27.03
CA ILE A 185 1.97 -4.43 28.24
C ILE A 185 1.93 -2.92 28.43
N TYR A 186 0.72 -2.39 28.55
CA TYR A 186 0.49 -0.95 28.71
C TYR A 186 0.04 -0.62 30.13
N SER A 187 0.47 0.55 30.62
CA SER A 187 -0.01 1.11 31.87
C SER A 187 -1.51 1.44 31.80
N ASN A 188 -2.16 1.52 32.97
CA ASN A 188 -3.54 2.03 33.02
C ASN A 188 -3.54 3.50 32.57
N PRO A 189 -4.36 3.89 31.58
CA PRO A 189 -4.43 5.27 31.14
C PRO A 189 -4.96 6.15 32.27
N VAL A 190 -4.35 7.31 32.49
CA VAL A 190 -4.81 8.30 33.46
C VAL A 190 -6.24 8.73 33.13
N GLU A 191 -7.11 8.71 34.13
CA GLU A 191 -8.52 9.06 33.96
C GLU A 191 -8.67 10.51 33.45
N GLY A 192 -9.46 10.69 32.37
CA GLY A 192 -9.64 11.99 31.69
C GLY A 192 -8.64 12.30 30.54
N GLN A 193 -7.50 11.62 30.45
CA GLN A 193 -6.47 11.91 29.42
C GLN A 193 -6.43 10.90 28.26
N LYS A 194 -7.28 9.87 28.26
CA LYS A 194 -7.31 8.76 27.27
C LYS A 194 -7.25 9.19 25.79
N ARG A 195 -7.67 10.41 25.47
CA ARG A 195 -7.75 10.89 24.09
C ARG A 195 -6.44 11.48 23.59
N TYR A 196 -5.63 12.05 24.45
CA TYR A 196 -4.44 12.83 24.08
C TYR A 196 -3.14 12.21 24.60
N SER A 197 -3.21 11.38 25.63
CA SER A 197 -2.08 10.65 26.19
C SER A 197 -2.36 9.17 26.12
N PRO A 198 -1.84 8.46 25.09
CA PRO A 198 -1.93 7.01 25.05
C PRO A 198 -1.22 6.41 26.27
N ALA A 199 -1.67 5.23 26.72
CA ALA A 199 -1.00 4.51 27.80
C ALA A 199 0.45 4.21 27.41
N ASP A 200 1.36 4.38 28.37
CA ASP A 200 2.78 4.04 28.14
C ASP A 200 2.99 2.54 28.11
N CYS A 201 3.82 2.07 27.17
CA CYS A 201 4.27 0.69 27.16
C CYS A 201 5.27 0.50 28.32
N ILE A 202 4.87 -0.29 29.31
CA ILE A 202 5.66 -0.52 30.54
C ILE A 202 6.50 -1.78 30.45
N ASP A 203 6.13 -2.75 29.61
CA ASP A 203 6.87 -3.99 29.43
C ASP A 203 6.51 -4.63 28.07
N CYS A 204 7.33 -5.62 27.66
CA CYS A 204 7.13 -6.40 26.45
C CYS A 204 7.45 -7.88 26.70
N GLU A 205 6.49 -8.75 26.48
CA GLU A 205 6.68 -10.20 26.56
C GLU A 205 6.93 -10.79 25.17
N LYS A 206 7.93 -11.65 25.08
CA LYS A 206 8.26 -12.38 23.84
C LYS A 206 7.80 -13.83 23.98
N HIS A 207 6.84 -14.22 23.17
CA HIS A 207 6.27 -15.56 23.17
C HIS A 207 6.75 -16.32 21.94
N VAL A 208 7.59 -17.34 22.13
CA VAL A 208 7.96 -18.29 21.07
C VAL A 208 6.77 -19.17 20.75
N ILE A 209 6.34 -19.18 19.49
CA ILE A 209 5.16 -19.93 19.02
C ILE A 209 5.58 -21.16 18.20
N ALA A 210 6.57 -21.00 17.29
CA ALA A 210 7.05 -22.08 16.45
C ALA A 210 8.54 -21.91 16.14
N GLY A 211 9.24 -23.05 15.94
CA GLY A 211 10.64 -23.06 15.59
C GLY A 211 11.57 -22.55 16.70
N ASN A 212 12.64 -21.89 16.32
CA ASN A 212 13.65 -21.37 17.23
C ASN A 212 14.00 -19.90 16.88
N PRO A 213 13.10 -18.94 17.06
CA PRO A 213 13.37 -17.52 16.78
C PRO A 213 14.45 -16.98 17.73
N ASP A 214 15.39 -16.19 17.18
CA ASP A 214 16.37 -15.47 17.98
C ASP A 214 15.68 -14.37 18.81
N PRO A 215 15.71 -14.45 20.15
CA PRO A 215 15.05 -13.47 21.02
C PRO A 215 15.57 -12.03 20.84
N ALA A 216 16.82 -11.85 20.38
CA ALA A 216 17.39 -10.53 20.12
C ALA A 216 16.70 -9.82 18.96
N HIS A 217 16.12 -10.58 18.04
CA HIS A 217 15.45 -10.10 16.83
C HIS A 217 13.92 -10.14 16.89
N VAL A 218 13.32 -10.56 18.00
CA VAL A 218 11.86 -10.47 18.21
C VAL A 218 11.49 -9.03 18.48
N SER A 219 10.92 -8.37 17.47
CA SER A 219 10.56 -6.94 17.47
C SER A 219 9.49 -6.64 16.42
N THR A 220 8.64 -5.63 16.67
CA THR A 220 7.67 -5.07 15.71
C THR A 220 8.00 -3.63 15.31
N SER A 221 9.17 -3.12 15.73
CA SER A 221 9.52 -1.70 15.61
C SER A 221 9.60 -1.20 14.17
N TYR A 222 10.06 -2.04 13.23
CA TYR A 222 10.18 -1.62 11.82
C TYR A 222 8.82 -1.54 11.14
N ILE A 223 7.93 -2.51 11.36
CA ILE A 223 6.58 -2.46 10.79
C ILE A 223 5.76 -1.32 11.41
N GLU A 224 5.88 -1.06 12.71
CA GLU A 224 5.24 0.08 13.36
C GLU A 224 5.73 1.41 12.78
N ARG A 225 7.04 1.52 12.52
CA ARG A 225 7.62 2.69 11.86
C ARG A 225 7.13 2.83 10.40
N ALA A 226 6.99 1.73 9.67
CA ALA A 226 6.43 1.74 8.33
C ALA A 226 4.95 2.17 8.34
N ASN A 227 4.16 1.67 9.29
CA ASN A 227 2.78 2.09 9.51
C ASN A 227 2.66 3.59 9.86
N LEU A 228 3.58 4.11 10.69
CA LEU A 228 3.66 5.56 10.96
C LEU A 228 4.00 6.34 9.67
N THR A 229 4.96 5.87 8.88
CA THR A 229 5.34 6.49 7.60
C THR A 229 4.15 6.52 6.63
N MET A 230 3.39 5.44 6.54
CA MET A 230 2.16 5.38 5.75
C MET A 230 1.10 6.40 6.23
N ARG A 231 0.88 6.49 7.54
CA ARG A 231 -0.05 7.49 8.14
C ARG A 231 0.37 8.93 7.85
N MET A 232 1.66 9.21 7.86
CA MET A 232 2.22 10.55 7.58
C MET A 232 2.18 10.88 6.09
N GLY A 233 2.50 9.92 5.22
CA GLY A 233 2.59 10.10 3.77
C GLY A 233 1.26 9.98 3.04
N MET A 234 0.21 9.44 3.66
CA MET A 234 -1.08 9.24 3.02
C MET A 234 -2.20 9.99 3.73
N ARG A 235 -2.77 10.98 3.06
CA ARG A 235 -3.85 11.79 3.61
C ARG A 235 -5.06 10.96 4.10
N ARG A 236 -5.30 9.79 3.51
CA ARG A 236 -6.42 8.88 3.86
C ARG A 236 -6.33 8.29 5.26
N PHE A 237 -5.12 8.18 5.80
CA PHE A 237 -4.86 7.66 7.14
C PHE A 237 -4.77 8.76 8.21
N THR A 238 -4.88 10.04 7.83
CA THR A 238 -4.84 11.16 8.78
C THR A 238 -6.09 11.13 9.65
N ARG A 239 -5.89 11.01 10.95
CA ARG A 239 -6.97 11.02 11.95
C ARG A 239 -7.56 12.42 12.10
N LEU A 240 -8.82 12.51 12.52
CA LEU A 240 -9.54 13.75 12.82
C LEU A 240 -9.70 14.70 11.61
N THR A 241 -9.67 14.17 10.39
CA THR A 241 -9.93 14.93 9.14
C THR A 241 -10.95 14.21 8.26
N ASN A 242 -11.56 14.96 7.32
CA ASN A 242 -12.49 14.41 6.33
C ASN A 242 -11.77 13.79 5.10
N ALA A 243 -10.53 13.34 5.27
CA ALA A 243 -9.70 12.83 4.19
C ALA A 243 -9.86 11.31 3.93
N PHE A 244 -10.77 10.66 4.63
CA PHE A 244 -11.02 9.22 4.51
C PHE A 244 -11.49 8.80 3.12
N SER A 245 -11.28 7.52 2.80
CA SER A 245 -11.71 6.93 1.53
C SER A 245 -13.22 6.75 1.47
N LYS A 246 -13.82 7.07 0.33
CA LYS A 246 -15.27 6.85 0.08
C LYS A 246 -15.57 5.44 -0.43
N LYS A 247 -14.61 4.82 -1.15
CA LYS A 247 -14.70 3.50 -1.74
C LYS A 247 -13.46 2.69 -1.38
N ILE A 248 -13.63 1.39 -1.18
CA ILE A 248 -12.55 0.48 -0.79
C ILE A 248 -11.52 0.35 -1.92
N GLU A 249 -11.96 0.33 -3.18
CA GLU A 249 -11.10 0.22 -4.36
C GLU A 249 -10.14 1.42 -4.44
N ASN A 250 -10.65 2.63 -4.19
CA ASN A 250 -9.83 3.85 -4.17
C ASN A 250 -8.88 3.87 -2.98
N HIS A 251 -9.22 3.16 -1.89
CA HIS A 251 -8.33 3.00 -0.75
C HIS A 251 -7.18 2.06 -1.12
N ALA A 252 -7.50 0.91 -1.70
CA ALA A 252 -6.53 -0.09 -2.15
C ALA A 252 -5.57 0.50 -3.21
N ALA A 253 -6.10 1.22 -4.20
CA ALA A 253 -5.29 1.87 -5.22
C ALA A 253 -4.28 2.86 -4.63
N ALA A 254 -4.69 3.64 -3.64
CA ALA A 254 -3.78 4.58 -2.99
C ALA A 254 -2.69 3.87 -2.16
N VAL A 255 -3.02 2.76 -1.49
CA VAL A 255 -2.05 1.94 -0.74
C VAL A 255 -1.05 1.29 -1.71
N ALA A 256 -1.52 0.74 -2.83
CA ALA A 256 -0.65 0.16 -3.86
C ALA A 256 0.37 1.17 -4.41
N LEU A 257 -0.11 2.38 -4.75
CA LEU A 257 0.75 3.47 -5.22
C LEU A 257 1.76 3.91 -4.15
N PHE A 258 1.33 4.01 -2.89
CA PHE A 258 2.22 4.37 -1.79
C PHE A 258 3.33 3.34 -1.59
N PHE A 259 3.01 2.04 -1.54
CA PHE A 259 4.03 1.00 -1.38
C PHE A 259 4.92 0.86 -2.61
N MET A 260 4.41 1.13 -3.81
CA MET A 260 5.25 1.22 -5.01
C MET A 260 6.32 2.31 -4.86
N TYR A 261 5.92 3.52 -4.49
CA TYR A 261 6.85 4.61 -4.21
C TYR A 261 7.81 4.26 -3.07
N TYR A 262 7.29 3.75 -1.96
CA TYR A 262 8.09 3.38 -0.79
C TYR A 262 9.16 2.35 -1.12
N ASN A 263 8.80 1.30 -1.86
CA ASN A 263 9.70 0.20 -2.19
C ASN A 263 10.74 0.56 -3.25
N PHE A 264 10.36 1.30 -4.29
CA PHE A 264 11.20 1.47 -5.50
C PHE A 264 11.80 2.86 -5.66
N ALA A 265 11.09 3.92 -5.27
CA ALA A 265 11.48 5.30 -5.59
C ALA A 265 11.98 6.10 -4.37
N ARG A 266 11.60 5.69 -3.17
CA ARG A 266 12.01 6.39 -1.95
C ARG A 266 13.37 5.89 -1.45
N VAL A 267 14.34 6.81 -1.30
CA VAL A 267 15.62 6.51 -0.62
C VAL A 267 15.36 6.39 0.89
N HIS A 268 15.67 5.23 1.45
CA HIS A 268 15.60 5.00 2.88
C HIS A 268 16.87 5.54 3.56
N LYS A 269 16.73 6.41 4.56
CA LYS A 269 17.85 7.14 5.17
C LYS A 269 18.97 6.23 5.68
N THR A 270 18.64 5.12 6.31
CA THR A 270 19.64 4.19 6.87
C THR A 270 20.23 3.25 5.81
N LEU A 271 19.48 2.91 4.76
CA LEU A 271 19.95 2.05 3.67
C LEU A 271 20.74 2.83 2.60
N ARG A 272 20.48 4.13 2.45
CA ARG A 272 21.01 5.00 1.39
C ARG A 272 20.64 4.57 -0.04
N CYS A 273 19.66 3.68 -0.16
CA CYS A 273 19.06 3.21 -1.41
C CYS A 273 17.56 2.94 -1.16
N SER A 274 16.85 2.50 -2.19
CA SER A 274 15.45 2.06 -2.00
C SER A 274 15.39 0.67 -1.36
N PRO A 275 14.29 0.32 -0.67
CA PRO A 275 14.08 -1.02 -0.13
C PRO A 275 14.18 -2.13 -1.18
N ALA A 276 13.66 -1.90 -2.40
CA ALA A 276 13.75 -2.87 -3.51
C ALA A 276 15.20 -3.13 -3.93
N MET A 277 16.05 -2.09 -3.94
CA MET A 277 17.49 -2.24 -4.21
C MET A 277 18.18 -3.02 -3.08
N ALA A 278 17.87 -2.69 -1.82
CA ALA A 278 18.46 -3.38 -0.68
C ALA A 278 18.08 -4.86 -0.60
N ALA A 279 16.88 -5.21 -1.08
CA ALA A 279 16.40 -6.59 -1.15
C ALA A 279 16.83 -7.33 -2.43
N GLY A 280 17.54 -6.69 -3.35
CA GLY A 280 17.94 -7.28 -4.63
C GLY A 280 16.77 -7.51 -5.62
N VAL A 281 15.62 -6.87 -5.39
CA VAL A 281 14.45 -6.96 -6.29
C VAL A 281 14.65 -6.11 -7.54
N ASP A 282 15.34 -4.97 -7.41
CA ASP A 282 15.70 -4.10 -8.52
C ASP A 282 17.14 -3.57 -8.34
N GLY A 283 17.84 -3.35 -9.45
CA GLY A 283 19.23 -2.88 -9.45
C GLY A 283 19.38 -1.35 -9.42
N ARG A 284 18.28 -0.59 -9.52
CA ARG A 284 18.33 0.89 -9.63
C ARG A 284 17.25 1.57 -8.77
N LEU A 285 17.52 2.84 -8.45
CA LEU A 285 16.49 3.71 -7.87
C LEU A 285 15.52 4.15 -8.97
N TRP A 286 14.23 4.02 -8.71
CA TRP A 286 13.19 4.52 -9.61
C TRP A 286 12.92 6.00 -9.42
N GLU A 287 12.58 6.65 -10.51
CA GLU A 287 11.99 7.99 -10.53
C GLU A 287 10.47 7.88 -10.69
N ILE A 288 9.76 8.99 -10.44
CA ILE A 288 8.31 9.04 -10.67
C ILE A 288 7.95 8.78 -12.13
N LYS A 289 8.85 9.14 -13.06
CA LYS A 289 8.64 8.86 -14.48
C LYS A 289 8.61 7.36 -14.80
N ASP A 290 9.42 6.55 -14.11
CA ASP A 290 9.39 5.09 -14.27
C ASP A 290 8.03 4.51 -13.84
N ILE A 291 7.45 5.04 -12.76
CA ILE A 291 6.09 4.66 -12.34
C ILE A 291 5.07 5.04 -13.42
N VAL A 292 5.20 6.22 -14.02
CA VAL A 292 4.29 6.68 -15.09
C VAL A 292 4.43 5.81 -16.35
N GLU A 293 5.65 5.42 -16.72
CA GLU A 293 5.93 4.53 -17.84
C GLU A 293 5.34 3.14 -17.60
N MET A 294 5.49 2.59 -16.39
CA MET A 294 4.89 1.33 -15.98
C MET A 294 3.36 1.39 -16.08
N ILE A 295 2.71 2.47 -15.61
CA ILE A 295 1.26 2.68 -15.74
C ILE A 295 0.87 2.73 -17.23
N ALA A 296 1.63 3.43 -18.07
CA ALA A 296 1.36 3.53 -19.49
C ALA A 296 1.52 2.17 -20.22
N ALA A 297 2.44 1.32 -19.77
CA ALA A 297 2.58 -0.04 -20.28
C ALA A 297 1.39 -0.92 -19.86
N TYR A 298 0.98 -0.85 -18.61
CA TYR A 298 -0.21 -1.53 -18.09
C TYR A 298 -1.50 -1.16 -18.86
N GLU A 299 -1.71 0.14 -19.14
CA GLU A 299 -2.87 0.63 -19.90
C GLU A 299 -2.89 0.17 -21.37
N LYS A 300 -1.76 -0.24 -21.93
CA LYS A 300 -1.67 -0.76 -23.30
C LYS A 300 -1.94 -2.27 -23.37
N SER A 301 -1.73 -2.99 -22.27
CA SER A 301 -1.91 -4.45 -22.19
C SER A 301 -3.33 -4.85 -21.77
N ASN A 302 -4.12 -3.91 -21.24
CA ASN A 302 -5.52 -4.07 -20.82
C ASN A 302 -6.45 -3.13 -21.60
#